data_752db117be38aa7e97f2b17e2d0d8769
#
_entry.id   752db117be38aa7e97f2b17e2d0d8769
#
_cell.length_a   1.000
_cell.length_b   1.000
_cell.length_c   1.000
_cell.angle_alpha   90.00
_cell.angle_beta   90.00
_cell.angle_gamma   90.00
#
_symmetry.space_group_name_H-M   'P 1'
#
loop_
_entity.id
_entity.type
_entity.pdbx_description
1 polymer ?
#
loop_
_entity_poly.entity_id
_entity_poly.type
_entity_poly.pdbx_seq_one_letter_code
_entity_poly.pdbx_strand_id
1 'polypeptide(L)'
;MEEMPKNYDPQAAEPELIEKWIKADCYGRSKGTEDRTVVIPPPNVTGILHMGHAMDDTIQDTYIRYSRMRGYSTRWILGTDHAGIATQTKVDKKLKSEGISRLEIGREKFLEACWDWTREYGGTIVSQIKRMGCSIDFNDEKFTMSPEYTQAVRKVFVDWYHDQLIYRGKRIVNWCPHCETSISDDEAEYADEKGHLWYLRYPLKEPVNGVEYITVATTRPET
;
A
#
# COMPACT_ATOMS: atom_id res chain seq x y z
N MET A 1 31.60 -21.47 -34.34
CA MET A 1 31.24 -20.63 -33.16
C MET A 1 30.80 -19.30 -33.74
N GLU A 2 29.55 -18.91 -33.50
CA GLU A 2 29.09 -17.56 -33.87
C GLU A 2 29.90 -16.54 -33.07
N GLU A 3 30.44 -15.52 -33.75
CA GLU A 3 31.10 -14.40 -33.10
C GLU A 3 30.15 -13.66 -32.19
N MET A 4 30.53 -13.44 -30.95
CA MET A 4 29.70 -12.61 -30.04
C MET A 4 29.61 -11.18 -30.59
N PRO A 5 28.39 -10.59 -30.55
CA PRO A 5 28.19 -9.21 -30.99
C PRO A 5 29.04 -8.25 -30.13
N LYS A 6 29.57 -7.20 -30.75
CA LYS A 6 30.42 -6.19 -30.07
C LYS A 6 29.73 -5.49 -28.92
N ASN A 7 28.42 -5.31 -29.01
CA ASN A 7 27.60 -4.62 -28.01
C ASN A 7 26.55 -5.58 -27.47
N TYR A 8 26.31 -5.51 -26.14
CA TYR A 8 25.21 -6.23 -25.51
C TYR A 8 23.88 -5.56 -25.87
N ASP A 9 22.95 -6.34 -26.39
CA ASP A 9 21.57 -5.91 -26.63
C ASP A 9 20.66 -6.52 -25.54
N PRO A 10 20.25 -5.71 -24.53
CA PRO A 10 19.40 -6.20 -23.45
C PRO A 10 18.02 -6.64 -23.93
N GLN A 11 17.48 -5.99 -24.97
CA GLN A 11 16.13 -6.30 -25.45
C GLN A 11 16.06 -7.67 -26.12
N ALA A 12 17.14 -8.08 -26.76
CA ALA A 12 17.24 -9.40 -27.40
C ALA A 12 17.60 -10.51 -26.38
N ALA A 13 18.53 -10.23 -25.45
CA ALA A 13 19.11 -11.26 -24.58
C ALA A 13 18.33 -11.50 -23.27
N GLU A 14 17.84 -10.45 -22.62
CA GLU A 14 17.24 -10.56 -21.27
C GLU A 14 15.97 -11.41 -21.22
N PRO A 15 15.01 -11.31 -22.15
CA PRO A 15 13.79 -12.11 -22.09
C PRO A 15 14.06 -13.62 -22.08
N GLU A 16 14.99 -14.08 -22.91
CA GLU A 16 15.36 -15.49 -23.00
C GLU A 16 16.09 -15.98 -21.73
N LEU A 17 16.96 -15.14 -21.15
CA LEU A 17 17.67 -15.45 -19.92
C LEU A 17 16.71 -15.55 -18.73
N ILE A 18 15.77 -14.61 -18.61
CA ILE A 18 14.76 -14.60 -17.53
C ILE A 18 13.90 -15.86 -17.62
N GLU A 19 13.44 -16.23 -18.82
CA GLU A 19 12.68 -17.47 -18.99
C GLU A 19 13.47 -18.72 -18.61
N LYS A 20 14.75 -18.79 -18.98
CA LYS A 20 15.61 -19.90 -18.59
C LYS A 20 15.75 -20.02 -17.07
N TRP A 21 15.94 -18.91 -16.38
CA TRP A 21 16.07 -18.90 -14.92
C TRP A 21 14.76 -19.30 -14.21
N ILE A 22 13.64 -18.83 -14.69
CA ILE A 22 12.32 -19.21 -14.13
C ILE A 22 12.03 -20.70 -14.39
N LYS A 23 12.25 -21.21 -15.61
CA LYS A 23 12.06 -22.62 -15.94
C LYS A 23 12.96 -23.56 -15.14
N ALA A 24 14.17 -23.11 -14.82
CA ALA A 24 15.14 -23.86 -14.02
C ALA A 24 14.91 -23.72 -12.50
N ASP A 25 13.86 -23.02 -12.07
CA ASP A 25 13.54 -22.72 -10.66
C ASP A 25 14.73 -22.15 -9.87
N CYS A 26 15.55 -21.29 -10.53
CA CYS A 26 16.72 -20.68 -9.91
C CYS A 26 16.39 -19.78 -8.73
N TYR A 27 15.15 -19.36 -8.59
CA TYR A 27 14.70 -18.32 -7.64
C TYR A 27 13.83 -18.87 -6.49
N GLY A 28 13.46 -20.16 -6.56
CA GLY A 28 12.76 -20.83 -5.49
C GLY A 28 13.57 -20.88 -4.19
N ARG A 29 12.95 -21.40 -3.15
CA ARG A 29 13.59 -21.57 -1.85
C ARG A 29 14.85 -22.44 -1.97
N SER A 30 16.02 -21.87 -1.70
CA SER A 30 17.26 -22.64 -1.67
C SER A 30 17.38 -23.45 -0.37
N LYS A 31 18.11 -24.57 -0.42
CA LYS A 31 18.51 -25.32 0.76
C LYS A 31 19.88 -24.84 1.23
N GLY A 32 20.03 -24.63 2.52
CA GLY A 32 21.30 -24.11 3.07
C GLY A 32 21.39 -24.28 4.59
N THR A 33 22.43 -23.67 5.16
CA THR A 33 22.78 -23.86 6.59
C THR A 33 21.93 -23.02 7.54
N GLU A 34 21.45 -21.86 7.09
CA GLU A 34 20.71 -20.89 7.91
C GLU A 34 19.66 -20.20 7.05
N ASP A 35 18.48 -19.99 7.58
CA ASP A 35 17.39 -19.36 6.85
C ASP A 35 17.59 -17.83 6.73
N ARG A 36 17.46 -17.32 5.51
CA ARG A 36 17.44 -15.89 5.17
C ARG A 36 16.19 -15.61 4.35
N THR A 37 15.19 -15.05 4.99
CA THR A 37 13.93 -14.70 4.34
C THR A 37 13.81 -13.20 4.23
N VAL A 38 13.49 -12.72 3.04
CA VAL A 38 13.13 -11.33 2.74
C VAL A 38 11.70 -11.32 2.21
N VAL A 39 10.93 -10.36 2.65
CA VAL A 39 9.60 -10.06 2.10
C VAL A 39 9.70 -8.74 1.38
N ILE A 40 9.33 -8.71 0.10
CA ILE A 40 9.27 -7.46 -0.65
C ILE A 40 8.28 -6.51 0.05
N PRO A 41 8.59 -5.20 0.21
CA PRO A 41 7.56 -4.23 0.52
C PRO A 41 6.50 -4.29 -0.60
N PRO A 42 5.29 -4.78 -0.32
CA PRO A 42 4.36 -5.13 -1.40
C PRO A 42 3.91 -3.86 -2.14
N PRO A 43 4.22 -3.71 -3.44
CA PRO A 43 3.79 -2.55 -4.20
C PRO A 43 2.26 -2.45 -4.24
N ASN A 44 1.76 -1.22 -4.13
CA ASN A 44 0.35 -0.92 -4.26
C ASN A 44 -0.13 -1.11 -5.71
N VAL A 45 -1.24 -1.79 -5.93
CA VAL A 45 -1.84 -1.99 -7.26
C VAL A 45 -2.52 -0.72 -7.80
N THR A 46 -1.91 0.43 -7.57
CA THR A 46 -2.42 1.75 -7.99
C THR A 46 -1.85 2.23 -9.32
N GLY A 47 -0.90 1.52 -9.90
CA GLY A 47 -0.24 1.87 -11.14
C GLY A 47 0.99 1.01 -11.44
N ILE A 48 1.93 1.57 -12.21
CA ILE A 48 3.19 0.93 -12.58
C ILE A 48 4.29 1.25 -11.55
N LEU A 49 5.34 0.42 -11.53
CA LEU A 49 6.52 0.67 -10.71
C LEU A 49 7.27 1.93 -11.17
N HIS A 50 7.99 2.54 -10.26
CA HIS A 50 8.86 3.70 -10.50
C HIS A 50 10.29 3.41 -10.00
N MET A 51 11.23 4.33 -10.25
CA MET A 51 12.65 4.13 -9.90
C MET A 51 12.89 3.85 -8.41
N GLY A 52 12.03 4.36 -7.51
CA GLY A 52 12.11 4.03 -6.08
C GLY A 52 11.91 2.55 -5.81
N HIS A 53 10.93 1.91 -6.45
CA HIS A 53 10.74 0.46 -6.37
C HIS A 53 11.94 -0.30 -6.94
N ALA A 54 12.45 0.13 -8.11
CA ALA A 54 13.61 -0.53 -8.72
C ALA A 54 14.85 -0.46 -7.81
N MET A 55 15.08 0.65 -7.12
CA MET A 55 16.17 0.80 -6.17
C MET A 55 16.00 -0.13 -4.97
N ASP A 56 14.82 -0.15 -4.37
CA ASP A 56 14.49 -1.00 -3.22
C ASP A 56 14.65 -2.49 -3.56
N ASP A 57 14.06 -2.93 -4.66
CA ASP A 57 14.15 -4.30 -5.14
C ASP A 57 15.58 -4.71 -5.46
N THR A 58 16.38 -3.82 -6.05
CA THR A 58 17.80 -4.09 -6.36
C THR A 58 18.64 -4.33 -5.10
N ILE A 59 18.38 -3.57 -4.04
CA ILE A 59 19.08 -3.76 -2.75
C ILE A 59 18.74 -5.12 -2.16
N GLN A 60 17.46 -5.48 -2.13
CA GLN A 60 16.99 -6.77 -1.65
C GLN A 60 17.54 -7.93 -2.49
N ASP A 61 17.50 -7.80 -3.82
CA ASP A 61 18.03 -8.80 -4.75
C ASP A 61 19.52 -9.05 -4.54
N THR A 62 20.28 -7.99 -4.35
CA THR A 62 21.71 -8.09 -4.05
C THR A 62 21.95 -8.88 -2.77
N TYR A 63 21.20 -8.62 -1.70
CA TYR A 63 21.31 -9.34 -0.45
C TYR A 63 20.95 -10.82 -0.60
N ILE A 64 19.87 -11.13 -1.30
CA ILE A 64 19.42 -12.51 -1.53
C ILE A 64 20.41 -13.29 -2.40
N ARG A 65 20.92 -12.69 -3.49
CA ARG A 65 21.95 -13.32 -4.35
C ARG A 65 23.24 -13.58 -3.56
N TYR A 66 23.71 -12.62 -2.80
CA TYR A 66 24.86 -12.80 -1.90
C TYR A 66 24.62 -13.95 -0.92
N SER A 67 23.45 -13.99 -0.28
CA SER A 67 23.11 -15.04 0.68
C SER A 67 23.08 -16.42 0.05
N ARG A 68 22.55 -16.58 -1.18
CA ARG A 68 22.62 -17.84 -1.95
C ARG A 68 24.05 -18.26 -2.23
N MET A 69 24.89 -17.32 -2.67
CA MET A 69 26.30 -17.59 -2.93
C MET A 69 27.07 -18.02 -1.67
N ARG A 70 26.63 -17.54 -0.50
CA ARG A 70 27.18 -17.96 0.82
C ARG A 70 26.66 -19.31 1.31
N GLY A 71 25.73 -19.93 0.61
CA GLY A 71 25.16 -21.23 0.97
C GLY A 71 24.07 -21.17 2.05
N TYR A 72 23.42 -20.01 2.23
CA TYR A 72 22.26 -19.89 3.10
C TYR A 72 21.01 -20.44 2.45
N SER A 73 20.05 -20.89 3.27
CA SER A 73 18.69 -21.20 2.82
C SER A 73 17.94 -19.89 2.62
N THR A 74 17.73 -19.50 1.36
CA THR A 74 17.14 -18.20 1.02
C THR A 74 15.72 -18.33 0.52
N ARG A 75 14.89 -17.36 0.89
CA ARG A 75 13.55 -17.16 0.34
C ARG A 75 13.29 -15.67 0.18
N TRP A 76 12.95 -15.23 -1.03
CA TRP A 76 12.48 -13.87 -1.26
C TRP A 76 11.04 -13.92 -1.75
N ILE A 77 10.13 -13.42 -0.90
CA ILE A 77 8.69 -13.57 -1.09
C ILE A 77 8.17 -12.37 -1.89
N LEU A 78 7.55 -12.67 -3.03
CA LEU A 78 6.82 -11.71 -3.85
C LEU A 78 5.48 -11.39 -3.22
N GLY A 79 5.08 -10.12 -3.24
CA GLY A 79 3.76 -9.70 -2.81
C GLY A 79 3.30 -8.43 -3.50
N THR A 80 1.98 -8.25 -3.55
CA THR A 80 1.32 -7.01 -3.99
C THR A 80 0.28 -6.58 -2.96
N ASP A 81 0.09 -5.26 -2.82
CA ASP A 81 -0.89 -4.70 -1.89
C ASP A 81 -2.12 -4.17 -2.64
N HIS A 82 -3.30 -4.51 -2.12
CA HIS A 82 -4.57 -4.02 -2.64
C HIS A 82 -4.79 -2.51 -2.45
N ALA A 83 -4.05 -1.87 -1.56
CA ALA A 83 -4.02 -0.43 -1.30
C ALA A 83 -5.37 0.25 -1.00
N GLY A 84 -6.43 -0.49 -0.79
CA GLY A 84 -7.75 -0.05 -0.32
C GLY A 84 -8.27 1.23 -1.00
N ILE A 85 -8.28 2.34 -0.23
CA ILE A 85 -8.81 3.65 -0.65
C ILE A 85 -8.09 4.17 -1.90
N ALA A 86 -6.78 4.03 -1.99
CA ALA A 86 -6.00 4.53 -3.12
C ALA A 86 -6.40 3.85 -4.44
N THR A 87 -6.59 2.53 -4.44
CA THR A 87 -7.08 1.77 -5.59
C THR A 87 -8.51 2.20 -5.97
N GLN A 88 -9.41 2.30 -4.99
CA GLN A 88 -10.78 2.76 -5.24
C GLN A 88 -10.82 4.17 -5.82
N THR A 89 -9.95 5.08 -5.36
CA THR A 89 -9.83 6.44 -5.91
C THR A 89 -9.38 6.43 -7.38
N LYS A 90 -8.45 5.53 -7.74
CA LYS A 90 -8.01 5.39 -9.14
C LYS A 90 -9.15 4.88 -10.02
N VAL A 91 -9.88 3.86 -9.56
CA VAL A 91 -11.04 3.31 -10.27
C VAL A 91 -12.16 4.35 -10.41
N ASP A 92 -12.48 5.10 -9.36
CA ASP A 92 -13.48 6.18 -9.40
C ASP A 92 -13.09 7.28 -10.41
N LYS A 93 -11.81 7.67 -10.45
CA LYS A 93 -11.30 8.61 -11.46
C LYS A 93 -11.42 8.08 -12.87
N LYS A 94 -11.13 6.80 -13.11
CA LYS A 94 -11.29 6.14 -14.41
C LYS A 94 -12.76 6.16 -14.83
N LEU A 95 -13.67 5.70 -13.98
CA LEU A 95 -15.11 5.68 -14.25
C LEU A 95 -15.67 7.10 -14.55
N LYS A 96 -15.25 8.10 -13.76
CA LYS A 96 -15.61 9.50 -14.01
C LYS A 96 -15.14 10.00 -15.37
N SER A 97 -13.96 9.60 -15.83
CA SER A 97 -13.46 9.97 -17.16
C SER A 97 -14.27 9.33 -18.28
N GLU A 98 -14.94 8.22 -18.00
CA GLU A 98 -15.86 7.51 -18.89
C GLU A 98 -17.33 8.01 -18.74
N GLY A 99 -17.56 9.04 -17.89
CA GLY A 99 -18.88 9.60 -17.62
C GLY A 99 -19.74 8.76 -16.69
N ILE A 100 -19.13 7.84 -15.93
CA ILE A 100 -19.82 6.89 -15.05
C ILE A 100 -19.64 7.32 -13.59
N SER A 101 -20.75 7.41 -12.83
CA SER A 101 -20.72 7.65 -11.39
C SER A 101 -20.71 6.31 -10.62
N ARG A 102 -19.78 6.18 -9.67
CA ARG A 102 -19.73 5.01 -8.78
C ARG A 102 -21.03 4.79 -7.98
N LEU A 103 -21.75 5.88 -7.66
CA LEU A 103 -23.02 5.81 -6.93
C LEU A 103 -24.15 5.27 -7.80
N GLU A 104 -24.14 5.59 -9.11
CA GLU A 104 -25.15 5.13 -10.07
C GLU A 104 -25.00 3.65 -10.43
N ILE A 105 -23.77 3.18 -10.60
CA ILE A 105 -23.52 1.77 -10.92
C ILE A 105 -23.72 0.83 -9.73
N GLY A 106 -23.67 1.37 -8.51
CA GLY A 106 -23.83 0.62 -7.27
C GLY A 106 -22.57 -0.16 -6.84
N ARG A 107 -22.63 -0.70 -5.61
CA ARG A 107 -21.50 -1.34 -4.94
C ARG A 107 -20.92 -2.52 -5.72
N GLU A 108 -21.77 -3.40 -6.23
CA GLU A 108 -21.34 -4.65 -6.87
C GLU A 108 -20.49 -4.39 -8.12
N LYS A 109 -21.01 -3.56 -9.04
CA LYS A 109 -20.28 -3.20 -10.26
C LYS A 109 -19.02 -2.38 -9.98
N PHE A 110 -19.04 -1.55 -8.93
CA PHE A 110 -17.85 -0.83 -8.51
C PHE A 110 -16.76 -1.78 -7.98
N LEU A 111 -17.14 -2.81 -7.21
CA LEU A 111 -16.20 -3.84 -6.75
C LEU A 111 -15.65 -4.66 -7.92
N GLU A 112 -16.46 -5.02 -8.90
CA GLU A 112 -15.99 -5.69 -10.13
C GLU A 112 -14.93 -4.85 -10.84
N ALA A 113 -15.18 -3.55 -11.03
CA ALA A 113 -14.21 -2.62 -11.62
C ALA A 113 -12.91 -2.52 -10.79
N CYS A 114 -12.99 -2.56 -9.45
CA CYS A 114 -11.82 -2.59 -8.59
C CYS A 114 -11.01 -3.89 -8.75
N TRP A 115 -11.69 -5.03 -8.88
CA TRP A 115 -11.03 -6.31 -9.12
C TRP A 115 -10.38 -6.39 -10.51
N ASP A 116 -11.03 -5.83 -11.54
CA ASP A 116 -10.45 -5.73 -12.88
C ASP A 116 -9.18 -4.90 -12.87
N TRP A 117 -9.22 -3.75 -12.21
CA TRP A 117 -8.05 -2.90 -12.00
C TRP A 117 -6.91 -3.64 -11.29
N THR A 118 -7.25 -4.36 -10.21
CA THR A 118 -6.28 -5.13 -9.43
C THR A 118 -5.62 -6.23 -10.27
N ARG A 119 -6.38 -6.94 -11.11
CA ARG A 119 -5.84 -7.96 -12.02
C ARG A 119 -4.91 -7.37 -13.07
N GLU A 120 -5.29 -6.24 -13.67
CA GLU A 120 -4.51 -5.55 -14.69
C GLU A 120 -3.17 -5.04 -14.12
N TYR A 121 -3.23 -4.26 -13.06
CA TYR A 121 -2.04 -3.61 -12.51
C TYR A 121 -1.18 -4.55 -11.65
N GLY A 122 -1.76 -5.49 -10.95
CA GLY A 122 -1.02 -6.54 -10.25
C GLY A 122 -0.17 -7.36 -11.22
N GLY A 123 -0.75 -7.82 -12.33
CA GLY A 123 -0.03 -8.52 -13.38
C GLY A 123 1.08 -7.67 -14.04
N THR A 124 0.83 -6.37 -14.23
CA THR A 124 1.82 -5.43 -14.76
C THR A 124 3.01 -5.29 -13.80
N ILE A 125 2.76 -5.10 -12.50
CA ILE A 125 3.80 -4.99 -11.47
C ILE A 125 4.70 -6.24 -11.46
N VAL A 126 4.10 -7.43 -11.40
CA VAL A 126 4.85 -8.70 -11.43
C VAL A 126 5.67 -8.83 -12.71
N SER A 127 5.12 -8.43 -13.85
CA SER A 127 5.84 -8.42 -15.13
C SER A 127 7.03 -7.46 -15.11
N GLN A 128 6.90 -6.29 -14.50
CA GLN A 128 8.00 -5.32 -14.36
C GLN A 128 9.10 -5.86 -13.44
N ILE A 129 8.76 -6.49 -12.30
CA ILE A 129 9.72 -7.14 -11.40
C ILE A 129 10.49 -8.26 -12.14
N LYS A 130 9.78 -9.07 -12.94
CA LYS A 130 10.41 -10.08 -13.81
C LYS A 130 11.39 -9.44 -14.78
N ARG A 131 10.98 -8.36 -15.43
CA ARG A 131 11.80 -7.64 -16.42
C ARG A 131 13.06 -7.02 -15.81
N MET A 132 13.02 -6.60 -14.54
CA MET A 132 14.21 -6.14 -13.81
C MET A 132 15.19 -7.29 -13.50
N GLY A 133 14.79 -8.55 -13.70
CA GLY A 133 15.62 -9.71 -13.42
C GLY A 133 15.76 -10.02 -11.92
N CYS A 134 14.84 -9.55 -11.10
CA CYS A 134 14.81 -9.84 -9.67
C CYS A 134 14.74 -11.34 -9.40
N SER A 135 15.61 -11.84 -8.51
CA SER A 135 15.70 -13.27 -8.16
C SER A 135 14.67 -13.68 -7.10
N ILE A 136 13.44 -13.19 -7.24
CA ILE A 136 12.30 -13.45 -6.36
C ILE A 136 11.57 -14.74 -6.78
N ASP A 137 10.96 -15.42 -5.83
CA ASP A 137 10.19 -16.64 -6.13
C ASP A 137 8.81 -16.27 -6.72
N PHE A 138 8.67 -16.38 -8.02
CA PHE A 138 7.43 -16.08 -8.74
C PHE A 138 6.34 -17.15 -8.56
N ASN A 139 6.67 -18.32 -7.97
CA ASN A 139 5.69 -19.35 -7.67
C ASN A 139 5.03 -19.16 -6.30
N ASP A 140 5.57 -18.27 -5.47
CA ASP A 140 5.10 -17.97 -4.11
C ASP A 140 4.58 -16.52 -3.99
N GLU A 141 3.81 -16.08 -4.99
CA GLU A 141 3.20 -14.75 -4.98
C GLU A 141 2.14 -14.65 -3.89
N LYS A 142 2.19 -13.54 -3.12
CA LYS A 142 1.24 -13.20 -2.08
C LYS A 142 0.48 -11.93 -2.44
N PHE A 143 -0.81 -11.92 -2.13
CA PHE A 143 -1.65 -10.74 -2.28
C PHE A 143 -2.35 -10.44 -0.94
N THR A 144 -2.32 -9.20 -0.51
CA THR A 144 -2.83 -8.81 0.83
C THR A 144 -4.31 -9.08 1.06
N MET A 145 -5.12 -9.29 -0.01
CA MET A 145 -6.52 -9.73 0.08
C MET A 145 -6.74 -11.18 -0.36
N SER A 146 -5.69 -12.00 -0.46
CA SER A 146 -5.88 -13.43 -0.71
C SER A 146 -6.64 -14.09 0.46
N PRO A 147 -7.34 -15.21 0.22
CA PRO A 147 -8.10 -15.91 1.25
C PRO A 147 -7.25 -16.26 2.47
N GLU A 148 -6.01 -16.71 2.28
CA GLU A 148 -5.08 -17.11 3.34
C GLU A 148 -4.69 -15.91 4.21
N TYR A 149 -4.35 -14.77 3.58
CA TYR A 149 -4.04 -13.53 4.30
C TYR A 149 -5.25 -13.00 5.06
N THR A 150 -6.41 -13.01 4.42
CA THR A 150 -7.67 -12.60 5.06
C THR A 150 -7.97 -13.44 6.29
N GLN A 151 -7.75 -14.75 6.21
CA GLN A 151 -7.95 -15.66 7.36
C GLN A 151 -6.93 -15.37 8.47
N ALA A 152 -5.66 -15.17 8.13
CA ALA A 152 -4.61 -14.85 9.09
C ALA A 152 -4.88 -13.53 9.83
N VAL A 153 -5.22 -12.47 9.09
CA VAL A 153 -5.56 -11.15 9.67
C VAL A 153 -6.77 -11.26 10.60
N ARG A 154 -7.82 -11.97 10.19
CA ARG A 154 -9.01 -12.18 11.04
C ARG A 154 -8.66 -12.94 12.31
N LYS A 155 -7.83 -13.98 12.21
CA LYS A 155 -7.40 -14.75 13.38
C LYS A 155 -6.66 -13.86 14.37
N VAL A 156 -5.66 -13.11 13.92
CA VAL A 156 -4.87 -12.21 14.78
C VAL A 156 -5.77 -11.15 15.43
N PHE A 157 -6.72 -10.58 14.68
CA PHE A 157 -7.68 -9.62 15.23
C PHE A 157 -8.52 -10.22 16.36
N VAL A 158 -9.02 -11.45 16.17
CA VAL A 158 -9.83 -12.15 17.18
C VAL A 158 -8.98 -12.51 18.41
N ASP A 159 -7.76 -12.99 18.20
CA ASP A 159 -6.84 -13.33 19.31
C ASP A 159 -6.57 -12.06 20.15
N TRP A 160 -6.22 -10.93 19.53
CA TRP A 160 -5.98 -9.66 20.22
C TRP A 160 -7.21 -9.13 20.97
N TYR A 161 -8.40 -9.36 20.43
CA TYR A 161 -9.62 -8.98 21.12
C TYR A 161 -9.81 -9.82 22.39
N HIS A 162 -9.56 -11.13 22.33
CA HIS A 162 -9.61 -12.03 23.50
C HIS A 162 -8.53 -11.70 24.53
N ASP A 163 -7.33 -11.35 24.07
CA ASP A 163 -6.22 -10.90 24.92
C ASP A 163 -6.40 -9.49 25.49
N GLN A 164 -7.51 -8.82 25.17
CA GLN A 164 -7.84 -7.44 25.57
C GLN A 164 -6.82 -6.39 25.11
N LEU A 165 -6.05 -6.68 24.08
CA LEU A 165 -5.11 -5.75 23.47
C LEU A 165 -5.81 -4.71 22.59
N ILE A 166 -6.97 -5.05 22.05
CA ILE A 166 -7.82 -4.14 21.27
C ILE A 166 -9.22 -4.09 21.86
N TYR A 167 -9.86 -2.95 21.74
CA TYR A 167 -11.22 -2.72 22.21
C TYR A 167 -11.95 -1.74 21.28
N ARG A 168 -13.28 -1.78 21.31
CA ARG A 168 -14.12 -0.82 20.57
C ARG A 168 -14.28 0.47 21.39
N GLY A 169 -13.92 1.60 20.83
CA GLY A 169 -14.05 2.90 21.47
C GLY A 169 -14.35 4.01 20.46
N LYS A 170 -14.80 5.17 20.99
CA LYS A 170 -14.96 6.38 20.18
C LYS A 170 -13.66 7.17 20.21
N ARG A 171 -13.19 7.61 19.05
CA ARG A 171 -11.99 8.45 18.88
C ARG A 171 -12.29 9.56 17.88
N ILE A 172 -11.57 10.67 18.01
CA ILE A 172 -11.52 11.70 16.96
C ILE A 172 -10.65 11.15 15.84
N VAL A 173 -11.14 11.24 14.60
CA VAL A 173 -10.45 10.76 13.40
C VAL A 173 -10.48 11.84 12.33
N ASN A 174 -9.50 11.83 11.43
CA ASN A 174 -9.58 12.61 10.20
C ASN A 174 -10.66 12.01 9.30
N TRP A 175 -11.58 12.81 8.82
CA TRP A 175 -12.68 12.39 7.97
C TRP A 175 -12.64 13.10 6.63
N CYS A 176 -12.66 12.34 5.54
CA CYS A 176 -12.77 12.89 4.19
C CYS A 176 -14.24 12.94 3.76
N PRO A 177 -14.85 14.12 3.62
CA PRO A 177 -16.27 14.24 3.20
C PRO A 177 -16.50 13.85 1.74
N HIS A 178 -15.43 13.84 0.90
CA HIS A 178 -15.54 13.39 -0.49
C HIS A 178 -15.57 11.86 -0.62
N CYS A 179 -14.70 11.19 0.14
CA CYS A 179 -14.63 9.72 0.13
C CYS A 179 -15.62 9.07 1.12
N GLU A 180 -16.19 9.88 2.02
CA GLU A 180 -17.10 9.42 3.09
C GLU A 180 -16.48 8.33 3.97
N THR A 181 -15.20 8.52 4.32
CA THR A 181 -14.43 7.58 5.13
C THR A 181 -13.42 8.31 6.03
N SER A 182 -12.99 7.62 7.10
CA SER A 182 -11.82 8.04 7.85
C SER A 182 -10.55 7.85 7.02
N ILE A 183 -9.58 8.71 7.24
CA ILE A 183 -8.24 8.64 6.62
C ILE A 183 -7.18 8.64 7.72
N SER A 184 -6.00 8.10 7.42
CA SER A 184 -4.86 8.13 8.34
C SER A 184 -4.25 9.53 8.45
N ASP A 185 -3.45 9.75 9.47
CA ASP A 185 -2.74 11.04 9.65
C ASP A 185 -1.77 11.32 8.50
N ASP A 186 -1.16 10.26 7.94
CA ASP A 186 -0.23 10.36 6.79
C ASP A 186 -0.92 10.74 5.47
N GLU A 187 -2.23 10.51 5.38
CA GLU A 187 -3.05 10.87 4.21
C GLU A 187 -3.67 12.28 4.33
N ALA A 188 -3.57 12.91 5.51
CA ALA A 188 -4.10 14.23 5.76
C ALA A 188 -3.10 15.31 5.33
N GLU A 189 -3.46 16.08 4.31
CA GLU A 189 -2.68 17.25 3.88
C GLU A 189 -3.10 18.48 4.70
N TYR A 190 -2.11 19.18 5.24
CA TYR A 190 -2.33 20.39 6.02
C TYR A 190 -2.07 21.63 5.16
N ALA A 191 -2.97 22.59 5.23
CA ALA A 191 -2.82 23.89 4.59
C ALA A 191 -3.09 25.02 5.59
N ASP A 192 -2.30 26.09 5.49
CA ASP A 192 -2.54 27.29 6.29
C ASP A 192 -3.72 28.07 5.72
N GLU A 193 -4.72 28.28 6.55
CA GLU A 193 -5.89 29.11 6.21
C GLU A 193 -5.96 30.36 7.12
N LYS A 194 -6.39 31.47 6.54
CA LYS A 194 -6.64 32.69 7.30
C LYS A 194 -7.93 32.48 8.11
N GLY A 195 -7.76 32.38 9.42
CA GLY A 195 -8.87 32.26 10.37
C GLY A 195 -9.02 33.48 11.25
N HIS A 196 -10.03 33.41 12.12
CA HIS A 196 -10.30 34.44 13.14
C HIS A 196 -10.37 33.79 14.51
N LEU A 197 -10.00 34.55 15.53
CA LEU A 197 -10.24 34.17 16.91
C LEU A 197 -11.37 35.03 17.46
N TRP A 198 -12.47 34.38 17.80
CA TRP A 198 -13.68 35.01 18.27
C TRP A 198 -13.71 35.06 19.79
N TYR A 199 -13.98 36.24 20.34
CA TYR A 199 -14.08 36.44 21.77
C TYR A 199 -15.55 36.59 22.17
N LEU A 200 -16.07 35.61 22.92
CA LEU A 200 -17.44 35.57 23.42
C LEU A 200 -17.45 35.97 24.91
N ARG A 201 -18.36 36.86 25.27
CA ARG A 201 -18.52 37.31 26.67
C ARG A 201 -19.79 36.73 27.24
N TYR A 202 -19.63 35.95 28.32
CA TYR A 202 -20.75 35.39 29.08
C TYR A 202 -20.95 36.20 30.33
N PRO A 203 -22.10 36.90 30.49
CA PRO A 203 -22.37 37.70 31.70
C PRO A 203 -22.53 36.77 32.92
N LEU A 204 -21.94 37.19 34.04
CA LEU A 204 -22.15 36.53 35.30
C LEU A 204 -23.52 36.93 35.86
N LYS A 205 -24.20 36.04 36.56
CA LYS A 205 -25.46 36.33 37.26
C LYS A 205 -25.25 37.41 38.34
N GLU A 206 -24.09 37.34 39.02
CA GLU A 206 -23.65 38.33 40.00
C GLU A 206 -22.17 38.62 39.74
N PRO A 207 -21.77 39.90 39.79
CA PRO A 207 -20.36 40.25 39.65
C PRO A 207 -19.51 39.63 40.77
N VAL A 208 -18.35 39.09 40.42
CA VAL A 208 -17.38 38.53 41.38
C VAL A 208 -16.09 39.35 41.31
N ASN A 209 -15.70 39.96 42.40
CA ASN A 209 -14.50 40.83 42.50
C ASN A 209 -14.43 41.93 41.40
N GLY A 210 -15.60 42.51 41.06
CA GLY A 210 -15.68 43.54 40.01
C GLY A 210 -15.67 43.03 38.57
N VAL A 211 -15.65 41.70 38.37
CA VAL A 211 -15.77 41.08 37.05
C VAL A 211 -17.22 40.78 36.75
N GLU A 212 -17.74 41.34 35.69
CA GLU A 212 -19.16 41.20 35.26
C GLU A 212 -19.40 40.08 34.26
N TYR A 213 -18.34 39.61 33.54
CA TYR A 213 -18.44 38.57 32.53
C TYR A 213 -17.15 37.74 32.39
N ILE A 214 -17.31 36.49 31.95
CA ILE A 214 -16.21 35.62 31.53
C ILE A 214 -16.05 35.76 30.03
N THR A 215 -14.81 36.02 29.60
CA THR A 215 -14.47 36.03 28.16
C THR A 215 -13.83 34.70 27.80
N VAL A 216 -14.36 34.02 26.79
CA VAL A 216 -13.77 32.83 26.17
C VAL A 216 -13.40 33.14 24.74
N ALA A 217 -12.38 32.46 24.23
CA ALA A 217 -11.94 32.63 22.85
C ALA A 217 -12.02 31.29 22.09
N THR A 218 -12.50 31.31 20.87
CA THR A 218 -12.59 30.13 19.99
C THR A 218 -12.33 30.50 18.55
N THR A 219 -11.78 29.58 17.80
CA THR A 219 -11.67 29.67 16.34
C THR A 219 -12.91 29.16 15.64
N ARG A 220 -13.82 28.48 16.37
CA ARG A 220 -15.06 27.88 15.85
C ARG A 220 -16.26 28.27 16.71
N PRO A 221 -16.80 29.48 16.51
CA PRO A 221 -17.94 29.96 17.32
C PRO A 221 -19.25 29.19 17.05
N GLU A 222 -19.30 28.41 15.97
CA GLU A 222 -20.44 27.59 15.58
C GLU A 222 -20.56 26.27 16.35
N THR A 223 -19.55 25.84 17.08
CA THR A 223 -19.50 24.61 17.91
C THR A 223 -19.38 24.91 19.43
#